data_6982a8b542c2b2a18f6bd6300761139e
#
_entry.id   6982a8b542c2b2a18f6bd6300761139e
#
_cell.length_a   1.000
_cell.length_b   1.000
_cell.length_c   1.000
_cell.angle_alpha   90.00
_cell.angle_beta   90.00
_cell.angle_gamma   90.00
#
_symmetry.space_group_name_H-M   'P 1'
#
loop_
_entity.id
_entity.type
_entity.pdbx_description
1 polymer ?
#
loop_
_entity_poly.entity_id
_entity_poly.type
_entity_poly.pdbx_seq_one_letter_code
_entity_poly.pdbx_strand_id
1 'polypeptide(L)'
;MIRIAIVEDEKAYTKTLEDYLSRFTAENQVSFQISTFADGLDIVSDYKAEYDVILLDIQMKHLDGMKTAEKIRSLDENVILVFITSTVQYAVQGLSLIHISEPTRPLYIS
;
A
#
# COMPACT_ATOMS: atom_id res chain seq x y z
N MET A 1 16.40 -2.11 7.55
CA MET A 1 15.73 -1.67 6.31
C MET A 1 14.29 -2.19 6.27
N ILE A 2 13.35 -1.32 5.99
CA ILE A 2 11.93 -1.69 5.88
C ILE A 2 11.62 -1.97 4.41
N ARG A 3 11.03 -3.12 4.13
CA ARG A 3 10.69 -3.54 2.77
C ARG A 3 9.22 -3.18 2.51
N ILE A 4 8.99 -2.31 1.55
CA ILE A 4 7.66 -1.80 1.22
C ILE A 4 7.32 -2.16 -0.22
N ALA A 5 6.11 -2.67 -0.43
CA ALA A 5 5.53 -2.82 -1.76
C ALA A 5 4.46 -1.76 -1.95
N ILE A 6 4.43 -1.13 -3.11
CA ILE A 6 3.40 -0.17 -3.49
C ILE A 6 2.62 -0.79 -4.65
N VAL A 7 1.31 -0.97 -4.46
CA VAL A 7 0.41 -1.53 -5.48
C VAL A 7 -0.56 -0.42 -5.89
N GLU A 8 -0.29 0.21 -7.03
CA GLU A 8 -1.03 1.36 -7.53
C GLU A 8 -0.97 1.39 -9.06
N ASP A 9 -2.11 1.51 -9.71
CA ASP A 9 -2.17 1.52 -11.18
C ASP A 9 -1.89 2.92 -11.79
N GLU A 10 -1.92 3.98 -11.01
CA GLU A 10 -1.58 5.32 -11.48
C GLU A 10 -0.15 5.70 -11.09
N LYS A 11 0.71 5.88 -12.09
CA LYS A 11 2.13 6.19 -11.85
C LYS A 11 2.33 7.49 -11.07
N ALA A 12 1.44 8.46 -11.25
CA ALA A 12 1.54 9.74 -10.54
C ALA A 12 1.39 9.54 -9.03
N TYR A 13 0.48 8.68 -8.61
CA TYR A 13 0.30 8.37 -7.18
C TYR A 13 1.44 7.53 -6.63
N THR A 14 1.95 6.60 -7.42
CA THR A 14 3.13 5.82 -7.03
C THR A 14 4.29 6.76 -6.75
N LYS A 15 4.52 7.71 -7.63
CA LYS A 15 5.60 8.68 -7.46
C LYS A 15 5.39 9.54 -6.21
N THR A 16 4.16 9.97 -5.96
CA THR A 16 3.83 10.75 -4.76
C THR A 16 4.18 9.96 -3.49
N LEU A 17 3.82 8.68 -3.45
CA LEU A 17 4.12 7.82 -2.32
C LEU A 17 5.64 7.62 -2.14
N GLU A 18 6.36 7.42 -3.23
CA GLU A 18 7.81 7.32 -3.19
C GLU A 18 8.46 8.59 -2.66
N ASP A 19 7.94 9.76 -3.06
CA ASP A 19 8.44 11.05 -2.58
C ASP A 19 8.22 11.21 -1.08
N TYR A 20 7.07 10.81 -0.56
CA TYR A 20 6.80 10.81 0.88
C TYR A 20 7.77 9.92 1.63
N LEU A 21 7.99 8.72 1.12
CA LEU A 21 8.91 7.77 1.75
C LEU A 21 10.35 8.30 1.74
N SER A 22 10.75 8.96 0.65
CA SER A 22 12.07 9.56 0.56
C SER A 22 12.26 10.68 1.59
N ARG A 23 11.23 11.52 1.76
CA ARG A 23 11.27 12.58 2.79
C ARG A 23 11.33 12.00 4.19
N PHE A 24 10.56 10.95 4.44
CA PHE A 24 10.57 10.28 5.73
C PHE A 24 11.94 9.70 6.05
N THR A 25 12.59 9.11 5.05
CA THR A 25 13.95 8.58 5.18
C THR A 25 14.93 9.68 5.60
N ALA A 26 14.85 10.83 4.93
CA ALA A 26 15.76 11.94 5.22
C ALA A 26 15.55 12.51 6.62
N GLU A 27 14.30 12.58 7.11
CA GLU A 27 13.95 13.17 8.38
C GLU A 27 14.17 12.25 9.58
N ASN A 28 14.03 10.92 9.38
CA ASN A 28 13.99 9.96 10.48
C ASN A 28 15.10 8.92 10.45
N GLN A 29 16.02 9.03 9.49
CA GLN A 29 17.15 8.11 9.34
C GLN A 29 16.72 6.63 9.22
N VAL A 30 15.60 6.40 8.54
CA VAL A 30 15.05 5.08 8.26
C VAL A 30 15.26 4.77 6.78
N SER A 31 15.67 3.54 6.46
CA SER A 31 15.85 3.10 5.08
C SER A 31 14.67 2.27 4.62
N PHE A 32 14.23 2.50 3.38
CA PHE A 32 13.19 1.69 2.74
C PHE A 32 13.73 1.03 1.49
N GLN A 33 13.33 -0.22 1.28
CA GLN A 33 13.48 -0.90 0.00
C GLN A 33 12.10 -0.95 -0.63
N ILE A 34 11.91 -0.26 -1.75
CA ILE A 34 10.60 -0.07 -2.36
C ILE A 34 10.48 -0.91 -3.63
N SER A 35 9.42 -1.71 -3.70
CA SER A 35 9.02 -2.45 -4.91
C SER A 35 7.67 -1.92 -5.35
N THR A 36 7.48 -1.73 -6.66
CA THR A 36 6.24 -1.18 -7.18
C THR A 36 5.55 -2.18 -8.09
N PHE A 37 4.22 -2.21 -8.01
CA PHE A 37 3.37 -3.07 -8.82
C PHE A 37 2.23 -2.23 -9.37
N ALA A 38 1.91 -2.41 -10.65
CA ALA A 38 0.85 -1.66 -11.30
C ALA A 38 -0.55 -2.20 -11.01
N ASP A 39 -0.65 -3.42 -10.46
CA ASP A 39 -1.91 -4.11 -10.30
C ASP A 39 -1.82 -5.19 -9.23
N GLY A 40 -2.97 -5.52 -8.62
CA GLY A 40 -3.02 -6.57 -7.62
C GLY A 40 -2.61 -7.93 -8.14
N LEU A 41 -2.90 -8.23 -9.41
CA LEU A 41 -2.47 -9.50 -10.01
C LEU A 41 -0.95 -9.62 -10.05
N ASP A 42 -0.26 -8.52 -10.28
CA ASP A 42 1.19 -8.54 -10.38
C ASP A 42 1.85 -8.95 -9.07
N ILE A 43 1.31 -8.52 -7.94
CA ILE A 43 1.89 -8.88 -6.65
C ILE A 43 1.46 -10.26 -6.18
N VAL A 44 0.21 -10.68 -6.44
CA VAL A 44 -0.27 -11.99 -5.95
C VAL A 44 0.18 -13.16 -6.81
N SER A 45 0.51 -12.94 -8.09
CA SER A 45 0.89 -14.00 -9.01
C SER A 45 2.13 -14.78 -8.55
N ASP A 46 3.04 -14.14 -7.85
CA ASP A 46 4.27 -14.76 -7.36
C ASP A 46 4.64 -14.17 -6.01
N TYR A 47 3.69 -14.17 -5.09
CA TYR A 47 3.89 -13.53 -3.80
C TYR A 47 4.89 -14.31 -2.95
N LYS A 48 5.89 -13.62 -2.41
CA LYS A 48 7.02 -14.26 -1.70
C LYS A 48 7.12 -13.90 -0.23
N ALA A 49 6.13 -13.24 0.35
CA ALA A 49 6.14 -12.88 1.78
C ALA A 49 7.44 -12.18 2.21
N GLU A 50 7.96 -11.30 1.37
CA GLU A 50 9.22 -10.61 1.60
C GLU A 50 9.05 -9.13 1.98
N TYR A 51 7.82 -8.69 2.22
CA TYR A 51 7.51 -7.30 2.53
C TYR A 51 7.11 -7.14 3.98
N ASP A 52 7.50 -6.01 4.57
CA ASP A 52 7.06 -5.62 5.90
C ASP A 52 5.74 -4.85 5.83
N VAL A 53 5.59 -4.02 4.80
CA VAL A 53 4.41 -3.18 4.60
C VAL A 53 4.04 -3.21 3.12
N ILE A 54 2.74 -3.29 2.84
CA ILE A 54 2.21 -3.16 1.48
C ILE A 54 1.22 -2.01 1.45
N LEU A 55 1.47 -1.03 0.59
CA LEU A 55 0.56 0.08 0.34
C LEU A 55 -0.32 -0.30 -0.86
N LEU A 56 -1.62 -0.37 -0.65
CA LEU A 56 -2.58 -0.86 -1.64
C LEU A 56 -3.59 0.21 -2.02
N ASP A 57 -3.76 0.44 -3.32
CA ASP A 57 -4.90 1.17 -3.82
C ASP A 57 -6.11 0.22 -3.84
N ILE A 58 -7.24 0.67 -3.31
CA ILE A 58 -8.46 -0.15 -3.29
C ILE A 58 -9.06 -0.27 -4.70
N GLN A 59 -9.00 0.79 -5.48
CA GLN A 59 -9.61 0.82 -6.82
C GLN A 59 -8.58 0.60 -7.91
N MET A 60 -8.49 -0.63 -8.39
CA MET A 60 -7.59 -1.02 -9.49
C MET A 60 -8.36 -1.77 -10.58
N LYS A 61 -7.79 -1.80 -11.78
CA LYS A 61 -8.48 -2.31 -12.97
C LYS A 61 -8.74 -3.82 -12.97
N HIS A 62 -7.73 -4.62 -12.64
CA HIS A 62 -7.84 -6.07 -12.82
C HIS A 62 -8.23 -6.79 -11.53
N LEU A 63 -7.53 -6.53 -10.47
CA LEU A 63 -7.85 -7.10 -9.16
C LEU A 63 -7.89 -5.97 -8.16
N ASP A 64 -9.07 -5.68 -7.60
CA ASP A 64 -9.20 -4.57 -6.68
C ASP A 64 -8.39 -4.78 -5.39
N GLY A 65 -8.15 -3.69 -4.67
CA GLY A 65 -7.30 -3.72 -3.49
C GLY A 65 -7.82 -4.60 -2.38
N MET A 66 -9.13 -4.67 -2.19
CA MET A 66 -9.69 -5.51 -1.14
C MET A 66 -9.48 -6.99 -1.42
N LYS A 67 -9.70 -7.42 -2.68
CA LYS A 67 -9.45 -8.81 -3.08
C LYS A 67 -7.96 -9.13 -3.05
N THR A 68 -7.12 -8.18 -3.46
CA THR A 68 -5.67 -8.33 -3.36
C THR A 68 -5.26 -8.55 -1.90
N ALA A 69 -5.78 -7.73 -0.99
CA ALA A 69 -5.48 -7.84 0.43
C ALA A 69 -5.91 -9.19 1.01
N GLU A 70 -7.08 -9.68 0.63
CA GLU A 70 -7.56 -10.99 1.08
C GLU A 70 -6.61 -12.10 0.65
N LYS A 71 -6.16 -12.07 -0.60
CA LYS A 71 -5.22 -13.07 -1.11
C LYS A 71 -3.88 -12.97 -0.41
N ILE A 72 -3.35 -11.78 -0.23
CA ILE A 72 -2.09 -11.58 0.46
C ILE A 72 -2.20 -12.08 1.90
N ARG A 73 -3.28 -11.73 2.60
CA ARG A 73 -3.46 -12.13 4.00
C ARG A 73 -3.55 -13.65 4.15
N SER A 74 -4.10 -14.34 3.16
CA SER A 74 -4.13 -15.80 3.17
C SER A 74 -2.74 -16.43 2.99
N LEU A 75 -1.81 -15.70 2.39
CA LEU A 75 -0.44 -16.16 2.14
C LEU A 75 0.56 -15.63 3.17
N ASP A 76 0.23 -14.53 3.84
CA ASP A 76 1.16 -13.85 4.74
C ASP A 76 0.37 -13.15 5.84
N GLU A 77 0.38 -13.74 7.04
CA GLU A 77 -0.36 -13.21 8.18
C GLU A 77 0.31 -12.00 8.85
N ASN A 78 1.60 -11.80 8.61
CA ASN A 78 2.40 -10.84 9.36
C ASN A 78 2.58 -9.50 8.68
N VAL A 79 2.39 -9.42 7.36
CA VAL A 79 2.58 -8.18 6.63
C VAL A 79 1.55 -7.12 7.05
N ILE A 80 1.99 -5.87 7.14
CA ILE A 80 1.10 -4.75 7.43
C ILE A 80 0.52 -4.26 6.10
N LEU A 81 -0.81 -4.23 6.01
CA LEU A 81 -1.52 -3.75 4.83
C LEU A 81 -2.05 -2.35 5.10
N VAL A 82 -1.66 -1.39 4.26
CA VAL A 82 -2.12 -0.01 4.35
C VAL A 82 -2.90 0.30 3.08
N PHE A 83 -4.17 0.64 3.25
CA PHE A 83 -5.03 0.95 2.11
C PHE A 83 -5.03 2.44 1.81
N ILE A 84 -5.00 2.76 0.54
CA ILE A 84 -5.09 4.12 0.04
C ILE A 84 -6.39 4.20 -0.77
N THR A 85 -7.28 5.12 -0.40
CA THR A 85 -8.55 5.22 -1.10
C THR A 85 -9.10 6.63 -1.10
N SER A 86 -9.80 6.98 -2.18
CA SER A 86 -10.60 8.19 -2.26
C SER A 86 -12.04 7.96 -1.80
N THR A 87 -12.41 6.71 -1.45
CA THR A 87 -13.78 6.35 -1.11
C THR A 87 -13.90 6.02 0.36
N VAL A 88 -14.54 6.92 1.12
CA VAL A 88 -14.69 6.82 2.57
C VAL A 88 -15.45 5.57 3.01
N GLN A 89 -16.38 5.09 2.19
CA GLN A 89 -17.21 3.94 2.56
C GLN A 89 -16.40 2.67 2.87
N TYR A 90 -15.20 2.54 2.32
CA TYR A 90 -14.34 1.39 2.63
C TYR A 90 -13.75 1.46 4.04
N ALA A 91 -13.69 2.64 4.64
CA ALA A 91 -13.14 2.81 5.98
C ALA A 91 -13.98 2.13 7.06
N VAL A 92 -15.28 1.92 6.83
CA VAL A 92 -16.16 1.30 7.80
C VAL A 92 -16.00 -0.21 7.92
N GLN A 93 -15.08 -0.80 7.17
CA GLN A 93 -14.83 -2.23 7.21
C GLN A 93 -13.76 -2.64 8.23
N GLY A 94 -13.65 -1.89 9.32
CA GLY A 94 -12.75 -2.21 10.42
C GLY A 94 -11.31 -1.73 10.24
N LEU A 95 -11.10 -0.77 9.37
CA LEU A 95 -9.78 -0.18 9.12
C LEU A 95 -9.56 1.06 9.98
N SER A 96 -8.34 1.28 10.43
CA SER A 96 -7.96 2.48 11.17
C SER A 96 -7.52 3.56 10.20
N LEU A 97 -8.00 4.79 10.42
CA LEU A 97 -7.67 5.93 9.58
C LEU A 97 -6.34 6.56 10.00
N ILE A 98 -5.46 6.76 9.02
CA ILE A 98 -4.24 7.54 9.20
C ILE A 98 -4.29 8.70 8.22
N HIS A 99 -4.03 9.91 8.73
CA HIS A 99 -4.00 11.10 7.90
C HIS A 99 -2.57 11.40 7.45
N ILE A 100 -2.42 11.63 6.14
CA ILE A 100 -1.21 12.23 5.59
C ILE A 100 -1.44 13.74 5.58
N SER A 101 -0.39 14.51 5.90
CA SER A 101 -0.50 15.97 5.93
C SER A 101 -0.81 16.61 4.58
N GLU A 102 -0.50 15.93 3.49
CA GLU A 102 -0.81 16.40 2.14
C GLU A 102 -2.17 15.84 1.69
N PRO A 103 -3.04 16.64 1.09
CA PRO A 103 -4.41 16.21 0.78
C PRO A 103 -4.51 15.38 -0.51
N THR A 104 -3.91 14.24 -0.55
CA THR A 104 -4.07 13.35 -1.69
C THR A 104 -5.20 12.37 -1.44
N ARG A 105 -4.94 11.31 -0.71
CA ARG A 105 -5.94 10.31 -0.35
C ARG A 105 -5.73 9.89 1.10
N PRO A 106 -6.79 9.59 1.85
CA PRO A 106 -6.64 9.05 3.20
C PRO A 106 -5.98 7.67 3.16
N LEU A 107 -5.25 7.36 4.22
CA LEU A 107 -4.66 6.05 4.42
C LEU A 107 -5.44 5.29 5.49
N TYR A 108 -5.66 4.01 5.26
CA TYR A 108 -6.32 3.11 6.20
C TYR A 108 -5.43 1.91 6.45
N ILE A 109 -5.29 1.51 7.73
CA ILE A 109 -4.46 0.37 8.10
C ILE A 109 -5.35 -0.81 8.48
N SER A 110 -4.98 -1.95 7.98
CA SER A 110 -5.58 -3.22 8.33
C SER A 110 -4.68 -3.99 9.30
#